data_88754195570d6f489357dbbfe000e57d
#
_entry.id   88754195570d6f489357dbbfe000e57d
#
_cell.length_a   1.000
_cell.length_b   1.000
_cell.length_c   1.000
_cell.angle_alpha   90.00
_cell.angle_beta   90.00
_cell.angle_gamma   90.00
#
_symmetry.space_group_name_H-M   'P 1'
#
loop_
_entity.id
_entity.type
_entity.pdbx_description
1 polymer ?
#
loop_
_entity_poly.entity_id
_entity_poly.type
_entity_poly.pdbx_seq_one_letter_code
_entity_poly.pdbx_strand_id
1 'polypeptide(L)'
;SMDRIAETAQVSKRTVYNHFASKDALFDAIADELSQRVEVVTAYRYDPGRPIDVQLRRIGEQMIDMLSAPRFISLARVTLAEMLRSPDLARKTYELFRERQSGLAVWLSEASAEGHLVVADPVWAADQYFGLIKSFAFWPQILGGQPTPDAATRQRILDSSVDLFLGAYLPPDS
;
A
#
# COMPACT_ATOMS: atom_id res chain seq x y z
N SER A 1 6.53 13.51 22.31
CA SER A 1 6.01 14.87 22.48
C SER A 1 6.38 15.75 21.31
N MET A 2 5.62 16.81 21.04
CA MET A 2 5.92 17.81 20.00
C MET A 2 7.30 18.44 20.19
N ASP A 3 7.74 18.61 21.43
CA ASP A 3 9.06 19.13 21.77
C ASP A 3 10.20 18.25 21.24
N ARG A 4 10.07 16.94 21.43
CA ARG A 4 11.06 15.97 20.92
C ARG A 4 11.08 15.91 19.38
N ILE A 5 9.92 16.13 18.76
CA ILE A 5 9.83 16.22 17.29
C ILE A 5 10.60 17.45 16.79
N ALA A 6 10.41 18.61 17.44
CA ALA A 6 11.12 19.84 17.11
C ALA A 6 12.65 19.68 17.27
N GLU A 7 13.09 19.08 18.37
CA GLU A 7 14.49 18.78 18.64
C GLU A 7 15.10 17.86 17.57
N THR A 8 14.42 16.75 17.26
CA THR A 8 14.88 15.79 16.24
C THR A 8 14.92 16.41 14.84
N ALA A 9 13.95 17.27 14.50
CA ALA A 9 13.89 17.99 13.23
C ALA A 9 14.82 19.21 13.18
N GLN A 10 15.51 19.55 14.27
CA GLN A 10 16.40 20.71 14.38
C GLN A 10 15.70 22.03 14.07
N VAL A 11 14.45 22.16 14.47
CA VAL A 11 13.65 23.38 14.31
C VAL A 11 13.12 23.86 15.66
N SER A 12 12.66 25.12 15.73
CA SER A 12 12.08 25.65 16.97
C SER A 12 10.72 24.99 17.25
N LYS A 13 10.35 24.88 18.54
CA LYS A 13 9.00 24.46 18.96
C LYS A 13 7.92 25.28 18.26
N ARG A 14 8.13 26.61 18.18
CA ARG A 14 7.24 27.53 17.50
C ARG A 14 7.04 27.18 16.04
N THR A 15 8.10 26.74 15.34
CA THR A 15 8.01 26.32 13.96
C THR A 15 7.09 25.10 13.81
N VAL A 16 7.26 24.09 14.69
CA VAL A 16 6.40 22.89 14.66
C VAL A 16 4.95 23.24 14.95
N TYR A 17 4.68 24.06 15.99
CA TYR A 17 3.32 24.47 16.35
C TYR A 17 2.66 25.39 15.32
N ASN A 18 3.44 26.14 14.55
CA ASN A 18 2.91 26.92 13.43
C ASN A 18 2.40 26.05 12.27
N HIS A 19 2.97 24.84 12.08
CA HIS A 19 2.55 23.91 11.06
C HIS A 19 1.50 22.91 11.53
N PHE A 20 1.58 22.48 12.80
CA PHE A 20 0.72 21.45 13.37
C PHE A 20 0.24 21.88 14.75
N ALA A 21 -1.05 22.16 14.88
CA ALA A 21 -1.65 22.63 16.13
C ALA A 21 -1.53 21.61 17.28
N SER A 22 -1.40 20.32 16.97
CA SER A 22 -1.31 19.23 17.93
C SER A 22 -0.51 18.05 17.36
N LYS A 23 -0.21 17.07 18.22
CA LYS A 23 0.37 15.79 17.81
C LYS A 23 -0.57 15.04 16.88
N ASP A 24 -1.88 15.08 17.15
CA ASP A 24 -2.89 14.41 16.33
C ASP A 24 -2.96 15.04 14.93
N ALA A 25 -2.92 16.36 14.81
CA ALA A 25 -2.85 17.07 13.53
C ALA A 25 -1.60 16.68 12.70
N LEU A 26 -0.47 16.48 13.37
CA LEU A 26 0.73 15.98 12.70
C LEU A 26 0.55 14.54 12.20
N PHE A 27 -0.07 13.66 12.99
CA PHE A 27 -0.33 12.28 12.57
C PHE A 27 -1.36 12.19 11.44
N ASP A 28 -2.40 13.02 11.49
CA ASP A 28 -3.36 13.14 10.38
C ASP A 28 -2.65 13.52 9.07
N ALA A 29 -1.75 14.48 9.12
CA ALA A 29 -0.96 14.88 7.95
C ALA A 29 -0.02 13.77 7.44
N ILE A 30 0.59 13.00 8.34
CA ILE A 30 1.43 11.84 7.97
C ILE A 30 0.57 10.73 7.32
N ALA A 31 -0.58 10.43 7.91
CA ALA A 31 -1.50 9.42 7.37
C ALA A 31 -2.03 9.83 5.99
N ASP A 32 -2.36 11.11 5.82
CA ASP A 32 -2.80 11.65 4.53
C ASP A 32 -1.68 11.59 3.48
N GLU A 33 -0.45 11.97 3.81
CA GLU A 33 0.70 11.82 2.89
C GLU A 33 0.91 10.37 2.46
N LEU A 34 0.87 9.42 3.40
CA LEU A 34 1.00 7.99 3.08
C LEU A 34 -0.13 7.50 2.19
N SER A 35 -1.38 7.87 2.51
CA SER A 35 -2.55 7.45 1.73
C SER A 35 -2.55 8.05 0.32
N GLN A 36 -2.12 9.29 0.14
CA GLN A 36 -1.94 9.90 -1.18
C GLN A 36 -0.91 9.16 -2.03
N ARG A 37 0.19 8.70 -1.43
CA ARG A 37 1.19 7.88 -2.13
C ARG A 37 0.61 6.55 -2.59
N VAL A 38 -0.20 5.92 -1.75
CA VAL A 38 -0.93 4.70 -2.11
C VAL A 38 -1.86 4.97 -3.28
N GLU A 39 -2.67 6.02 -3.22
CA GLU A 39 -3.60 6.41 -4.28
C GLU A 39 -2.91 6.59 -5.64
N VAL A 40 -1.81 7.34 -5.67
CA VAL A 40 -1.03 7.57 -6.90
C VAL A 40 -0.51 6.27 -7.50
N VAL A 41 -0.01 5.37 -6.66
CA VAL A 41 0.54 4.08 -7.10
C VAL A 41 -0.56 3.09 -7.47
N THR A 42 -1.78 3.23 -6.95
CA THR A 42 -2.91 2.34 -7.22
C THR A 42 -3.88 2.86 -8.27
N ALA A 43 -3.59 3.99 -8.92
CA ALA A 43 -4.38 4.54 -10.03
C ALA A 43 -4.12 3.77 -11.35
N TYR A 44 -4.55 2.51 -11.39
CA TYR A 44 -4.37 1.65 -12.56
C TYR A 44 -5.47 1.87 -13.58
N ARG A 45 -5.09 1.80 -14.87
CA ARG A 45 -6.03 1.71 -15.98
C ARG A 45 -5.93 0.33 -16.60
N TYR A 46 -7.07 -0.31 -16.78
CA TYR A 46 -7.15 -1.56 -17.50
C TYR A 46 -6.95 -1.33 -19.00
N ASP A 47 -6.17 -2.20 -19.62
CA ASP A 47 -5.89 -2.18 -21.07
C ASP A 47 -6.27 -3.55 -21.66
N PRO A 48 -7.41 -3.67 -22.37
CA PRO A 48 -7.84 -4.94 -22.96
C PRO A 48 -6.89 -5.46 -24.03
N GLY A 49 -6.01 -4.61 -24.57
CA GLY A 49 -5.01 -4.98 -25.57
C GLY A 49 -3.73 -5.58 -25.00
N ARG A 50 -3.59 -5.68 -23.67
CA ARG A 50 -2.41 -6.23 -23.02
C ARG A 50 -2.71 -7.51 -22.24
N PRO A 51 -1.80 -8.49 -22.23
CA PRO A 51 -1.94 -9.68 -21.40
C PRO A 51 -2.17 -9.34 -19.93
N ILE A 52 -3.09 -10.06 -19.29
CA ILE A 52 -3.53 -9.78 -17.91
C ILE A 52 -2.41 -9.98 -16.89
N ASP A 53 -1.57 -10.99 -17.08
CA ASP A 53 -0.40 -11.30 -16.27
C ASP A 53 0.63 -10.17 -16.31
N VAL A 54 0.88 -9.60 -17.50
CA VAL A 54 1.79 -8.45 -17.67
C VAL A 54 1.29 -7.23 -16.91
N GLN A 55 -0.01 -6.96 -16.94
CA GLN A 55 -0.60 -5.85 -16.23
C GLN A 55 -0.54 -6.07 -14.71
N LEU A 56 -0.91 -7.25 -14.20
CA LEU A 56 -0.82 -7.59 -12.78
C LEU A 56 0.63 -7.51 -12.28
N ARG A 57 1.57 -8.02 -13.05
CA ARG A 57 3.00 -7.92 -12.71
C ARG A 57 3.45 -6.47 -12.54
N ARG A 58 3.09 -5.60 -13.46
CA ARG A 58 3.40 -4.17 -13.38
C ARG A 58 2.79 -3.51 -12.14
N ILE A 59 1.55 -3.85 -11.81
CA ILE A 59 0.88 -3.39 -10.58
C ILE A 59 1.67 -3.83 -9.34
N GLY A 60 2.07 -5.10 -9.31
CA GLY A 60 2.89 -5.66 -8.23
C GLY A 60 4.26 -4.98 -8.10
N GLU A 61 4.94 -4.71 -9.20
CA GLU A 61 6.22 -3.99 -9.24
C GLU A 61 6.10 -2.59 -8.62
N GLN A 62 5.11 -1.82 -9.03
CA GLN A 62 4.84 -0.49 -8.49
C GLN A 62 4.53 -0.52 -6.99
N MET A 63 3.78 -1.53 -6.55
CA MET A 63 3.51 -1.74 -5.12
C MET A 63 4.80 -2.06 -4.35
N ILE A 64 5.64 -2.96 -4.84
CA ILE A 64 6.92 -3.31 -4.18
C ILE A 64 7.83 -2.09 -4.13
N ASP A 65 7.92 -1.29 -5.20
CA ASP A 65 8.72 -0.06 -5.22
C ASP A 65 8.29 0.92 -4.14
N MET A 66 7.00 1.17 -4.02
CA MET A 66 6.45 2.03 -2.97
C MET A 66 6.75 1.47 -1.57
N LEU A 67 6.47 0.19 -1.33
CA LEU A 67 6.67 -0.49 -0.05
C LEU A 67 8.16 -0.64 0.32
N SER A 68 9.06 -0.45 -0.64
CA SER A 68 10.51 -0.52 -0.44
C SER A 68 11.16 0.86 -0.29
N ALA A 69 10.41 1.95 -0.51
CA ALA A 69 10.95 3.29 -0.40
C ALA A 69 11.27 3.63 1.07
N PRO A 70 12.51 4.05 1.41
CA PRO A 70 12.91 4.30 2.80
C PRO A 70 12.01 5.30 3.53
N ARG A 71 11.57 6.35 2.82
CA ARG A 71 10.64 7.34 3.38
C ARG A 71 9.27 6.74 3.69
N PHE A 72 8.74 5.88 2.80
CA PHE A 72 7.47 5.19 3.04
C PHE A 72 7.55 4.30 4.28
N ILE A 73 8.60 3.48 4.39
CA ILE A 73 8.82 2.58 5.54
C ILE A 73 8.95 3.38 6.85
N SER A 74 9.69 4.48 6.84
CA SER A 74 9.85 5.32 8.04
C SER A 74 8.53 5.92 8.50
N LEU A 75 7.74 6.48 7.59
CA LEU A 75 6.42 7.03 7.90
C LEU A 75 5.44 5.94 8.33
N ALA A 76 5.43 4.80 7.66
CA ALA A 76 4.58 3.67 8.01
C ALA A 76 4.84 3.15 9.43
N ARG A 77 6.12 3.05 9.84
CA ARG A 77 6.47 2.65 11.22
C ARG A 77 5.93 3.61 12.26
N VAL A 78 6.04 4.91 12.02
CA VAL A 78 5.52 5.94 12.93
C VAL A 78 4.01 5.86 13.02
N THR A 79 3.33 5.74 11.88
CA THR A 79 1.86 5.64 11.80
C THR A 79 1.36 4.38 12.52
N LEU A 80 1.93 3.21 12.23
CA LEU A 80 1.55 1.96 12.88
C LEU A 80 1.78 1.98 14.40
N ALA A 81 2.91 2.54 14.86
CA ALA A 81 3.18 2.65 16.29
C ALA A 81 2.15 3.52 17.02
N GLU A 82 1.64 4.56 16.38
CA GLU A 82 0.61 5.42 16.98
C GLU A 82 -0.80 4.79 16.87
N MET A 83 -1.10 4.10 15.76
CA MET A 83 -2.35 3.34 15.62
C MET A 83 -2.51 2.28 16.73
N LEU A 84 -1.42 1.60 17.12
CA LEU A 84 -1.44 0.63 18.22
C LEU A 84 -1.73 1.28 19.59
N ARG A 85 -1.50 2.58 19.72
CA ARG A 85 -1.75 3.33 20.97
C ARG A 85 -3.13 3.97 21.01
N SER A 86 -3.73 4.25 19.85
CA SER A 86 -4.99 4.98 19.72
C SER A 86 -5.94 4.22 18.80
N PRO A 87 -6.94 3.48 19.34
CA PRO A 87 -7.92 2.76 18.54
C PRO A 87 -8.73 3.66 17.60
N ASP A 88 -9.03 4.90 18.01
CA ASP A 88 -9.76 5.87 17.18
C ASP A 88 -8.93 6.33 15.98
N LEU A 89 -7.64 6.60 16.19
CA LEU A 89 -6.71 6.91 15.11
C LEU A 89 -6.55 5.71 14.17
N ALA A 90 -6.46 4.49 14.73
CA ALA A 90 -6.37 3.26 13.94
C ALA A 90 -7.56 3.10 13.00
N ARG A 91 -8.79 3.26 13.50
CA ARG A 91 -10.01 3.17 12.70
C ARG A 91 -10.02 4.23 11.59
N LYS A 92 -9.81 5.50 11.92
CA LYS A 92 -9.79 6.61 10.95
C LYS A 92 -8.74 6.40 9.86
N THR A 93 -7.52 6.02 10.27
CA THR A 93 -6.42 5.79 9.32
C THR A 93 -6.70 4.58 8.43
N TYR A 94 -7.24 3.49 8.98
CA TYR A 94 -7.60 2.30 8.22
C TYR A 94 -8.68 2.58 7.16
N GLU A 95 -9.74 3.32 7.51
CA GLU A 95 -10.80 3.75 6.59
C GLU A 95 -10.22 4.60 5.45
N LEU A 96 -9.37 5.58 5.77
CA LEU A 96 -8.68 6.42 4.79
C LEU A 96 -7.85 5.61 3.78
N PHE A 97 -7.09 4.61 4.26
CA PHE A 97 -6.30 3.75 3.38
C PHE A 97 -7.18 2.87 2.49
N ARG A 98 -8.28 2.35 3.03
CA ARG A 98 -9.22 1.53 2.24
C ARG A 98 -9.87 2.33 1.11
N GLU A 99 -10.31 3.54 1.38
CA GLU A 99 -10.91 4.42 0.37
C GLU A 99 -9.92 4.69 -0.78
N ARG A 100 -8.65 4.92 -0.47
CA ARG A 100 -7.62 5.26 -1.46
C ARG A 100 -6.99 4.06 -2.16
N GLN A 101 -7.19 2.84 -1.69
CA GLN A 101 -6.73 1.61 -2.35
C GLN A 101 -7.68 1.09 -3.43
N SER A 102 -8.73 1.82 -3.79
CA SER A 102 -9.79 1.36 -4.69
C SER A 102 -9.36 1.11 -6.15
N GLY A 103 -8.21 1.65 -6.58
CA GLY A 103 -7.78 1.59 -7.98
C GLY A 103 -7.64 0.17 -8.55
N LEU A 104 -7.08 -0.78 -7.76
CA LEU A 104 -7.00 -2.18 -8.21
C LEU A 104 -8.38 -2.83 -8.29
N ALA A 105 -9.29 -2.52 -7.38
CA ALA A 105 -10.65 -3.05 -7.43
C ALA A 105 -11.40 -2.58 -8.68
N VAL A 106 -11.21 -1.33 -9.10
CA VAL A 106 -11.74 -0.81 -10.36
C VAL A 106 -11.14 -1.56 -11.55
N TRP A 107 -9.83 -1.71 -11.60
CA TRP A 107 -9.12 -2.47 -12.63
C TRP A 107 -9.62 -3.93 -12.73
N LEU A 108 -9.83 -4.60 -11.60
CA LEU A 108 -10.38 -5.96 -11.55
C LEU A 108 -11.82 -6.04 -12.04
N SER A 109 -12.63 -5.02 -11.73
CA SER A 109 -14.00 -4.93 -12.26
C SER A 109 -14.02 -4.80 -13.77
N GLU A 110 -13.14 -3.96 -14.33
CA GLU A 110 -13.00 -3.77 -15.78
C GLU A 110 -12.52 -5.06 -16.47
N ALA A 111 -11.47 -5.70 -15.94
CA ALA A 111 -10.97 -6.99 -16.46
C ALA A 111 -12.00 -8.11 -16.38
N SER A 112 -12.84 -8.11 -15.36
CA SER A 112 -13.94 -9.08 -15.23
C SER A 112 -15.09 -8.80 -16.19
N ALA A 113 -15.41 -7.52 -16.44
CA ALA A 113 -16.44 -7.13 -17.41
C ALA A 113 -16.07 -7.53 -18.86
N GLU A 114 -14.78 -7.53 -19.20
CA GLU A 114 -14.23 -7.97 -20.48
C GLU A 114 -14.02 -9.50 -20.54
N GLY A 115 -14.32 -10.23 -19.46
CA GLY A 115 -14.22 -11.71 -19.42
C GLY A 115 -12.80 -12.24 -19.25
N HIS A 116 -11.82 -11.39 -18.98
CA HIS A 116 -10.43 -11.82 -18.78
C HIS A 116 -10.18 -12.39 -17.38
N LEU A 117 -11.03 -12.06 -16.41
CA LEU A 117 -11.03 -12.60 -15.06
C LEU A 117 -12.46 -12.93 -14.60
N VAL A 118 -12.59 -13.81 -13.62
CA VAL A 118 -13.85 -14.12 -12.94
C VAL A 118 -13.75 -13.64 -11.49
N VAL A 119 -14.20 -12.41 -11.25
CA VAL A 119 -14.06 -11.75 -9.94
C VAL A 119 -15.43 -11.35 -9.41
N ALA A 120 -15.93 -12.08 -8.43
CA ALA A 120 -17.24 -11.79 -7.80
C ALA A 120 -17.18 -10.59 -6.86
N ASP A 121 -16.07 -10.40 -6.14
CA ASP A 121 -15.83 -9.28 -5.24
C ASP A 121 -14.45 -8.65 -5.55
N PRO A 122 -14.43 -7.57 -6.34
CA PRO A 122 -13.18 -6.91 -6.74
C PRO A 122 -12.40 -6.30 -5.57
N VAL A 123 -13.08 -5.85 -4.51
CA VAL A 123 -12.43 -5.28 -3.32
C VAL A 123 -11.70 -6.38 -2.56
N TRP A 124 -12.37 -7.51 -2.35
CA TRP A 124 -11.77 -8.67 -1.70
C TRP A 124 -10.57 -9.22 -2.48
N ALA A 125 -10.70 -9.35 -3.80
CA ALA A 125 -9.64 -9.82 -4.66
C ALA A 125 -8.43 -8.87 -4.66
N ALA A 126 -8.66 -7.55 -4.65
CA ALA A 126 -7.59 -6.57 -4.52
C ALA A 126 -6.85 -6.69 -3.19
N ASP A 127 -7.59 -6.86 -2.08
CA ASP A 127 -7.00 -7.08 -0.75
C ASP A 127 -6.15 -8.35 -0.70
N GLN A 128 -6.59 -9.44 -1.38
CA GLN A 128 -5.82 -10.69 -1.49
C GLN A 128 -4.51 -10.48 -2.27
N TYR A 129 -4.57 -9.84 -3.44
CA TYR A 129 -3.36 -9.58 -4.24
C TYR A 129 -2.34 -8.71 -3.49
N PHE A 130 -2.81 -7.64 -2.87
CA PHE A 130 -1.95 -6.79 -2.05
C PHE A 130 -1.45 -7.50 -0.79
N GLY A 131 -2.25 -8.39 -0.21
CA GLY A 131 -1.86 -9.23 0.92
C GLY A 131 -0.69 -10.14 0.59
N LEU A 132 -0.72 -10.81 -0.58
CA LEU A 132 0.39 -11.65 -1.06
C LEU A 132 1.69 -10.85 -1.14
N ILE A 133 1.67 -9.67 -1.75
CA ILE A 133 2.85 -8.82 -1.88
C ILE A 133 3.33 -8.28 -0.53
N LYS A 134 2.41 -7.74 0.30
CA LYS A 134 2.74 -7.16 1.61
C LYS A 134 3.36 -8.17 2.57
N SER A 135 2.96 -9.44 2.47
CA SER A 135 3.48 -10.51 3.34
C SER A 135 4.99 -10.68 3.21
N PHE A 136 5.56 -10.41 2.05
CA PHE A 136 6.98 -10.58 1.79
C PHE A 136 7.74 -9.26 1.61
N ALA A 137 7.09 -8.23 1.06
CA ALA A 137 7.74 -6.97 0.74
C ALA A 137 7.56 -5.89 1.81
N PHE A 138 6.59 -5.99 2.72
CA PHE A 138 6.29 -4.94 3.70
C PHE A 138 6.51 -5.39 5.15
N TRP A 139 5.79 -6.43 5.59
CA TRP A 139 5.83 -6.86 7.00
C TRP A 139 7.20 -7.27 7.49
N PRO A 140 8.06 -7.96 6.73
CA PRO A 140 9.42 -8.26 7.16
C PRO A 140 10.26 -7.01 7.44
N GLN A 141 10.08 -5.94 6.65
CA GLN A 141 10.78 -4.68 6.89
C GLN A 141 10.24 -3.96 8.12
N ILE A 142 8.90 -3.93 8.30
CA ILE A 142 8.24 -3.18 9.39
C ILE A 142 8.47 -3.85 10.75
N LEU A 143 8.19 -5.15 10.83
CA LEU A 143 8.18 -5.91 12.09
C LEU A 143 9.51 -6.61 12.36
N GLY A 144 10.16 -7.11 11.31
CA GLY A 144 11.38 -7.91 11.40
C GLY A 144 12.69 -7.12 11.24
N GLY A 145 12.61 -5.83 10.89
CA GLY A 145 13.82 -5.03 10.61
C GLY A 145 14.62 -5.55 9.42
N GLN A 146 14.02 -6.39 8.59
CA GLN A 146 14.71 -6.97 7.42
C GLN A 146 15.05 -5.89 6.39
N PRO A 147 16.10 -6.06 5.59
CA PRO A 147 16.40 -5.17 4.50
C PRO A 147 15.32 -5.21 3.42
N THR A 148 15.32 -4.23 2.54
CA THR A 148 14.53 -4.21 1.32
C THR A 148 14.79 -5.46 0.49
N PRO A 149 13.77 -6.11 -0.09
CA PRO A 149 13.95 -7.26 -0.96
C PRO A 149 14.92 -6.96 -2.10
N ASP A 150 15.90 -7.81 -2.31
CA ASP A 150 16.80 -7.76 -3.47
C ASP A 150 16.05 -8.14 -4.77
N ALA A 151 16.74 -8.01 -5.90
CA ALA A 151 16.11 -8.26 -7.22
C ALA A 151 15.57 -9.68 -7.36
N ALA A 152 16.27 -10.69 -6.86
CA ALA A 152 15.85 -12.09 -6.93
C ALA A 152 14.59 -12.35 -6.07
N THR A 153 14.59 -11.79 -4.86
CA THR A 153 13.44 -11.87 -3.94
C THR A 153 12.23 -11.13 -4.52
N ARG A 154 12.42 -9.94 -5.09
CA ARG A 154 11.34 -9.18 -5.75
C ARG A 154 10.72 -9.98 -6.90
N GLN A 155 11.56 -10.58 -7.76
CA GLN A 155 11.08 -11.42 -8.86
C GLN A 155 10.25 -12.60 -8.34
N ARG A 156 10.73 -13.28 -7.32
CA ARG A 156 10.01 -14.40 -6.69
C ARG A 156 8.67 -13.98 -6.09
N ILE A 157 8.61 -12.81 -5.43
CA ILE A 157 7.35 -12.27 -4.89
C ILE A 157 6.36 -12.04 -6.01
N LEU A 158 6.79 -11.42 -7.12
CA LEU A 158 5.94 -11.13 -8.27
C LEU A 158 5.43 -12.40 -8.94
N ASP A 159 6.33 -13.32 -9.28
CA ASP A 159 5.96 -14.59 -9.93
C ASP A 159 4.94 -15.34 -9.08
N SER A 160 5.24 -15.57 -7.81
CA SER A 160 4.35 -16.29 -6.90
C SER A 160 3.00 -15.58 -6.70
N SER A 161 2.99 -14.25 -6.56
CA SER A 161 1.74 -13.50 -6.34
C SER A 161 0.85 -13.50 -7.57
N VAL A 162 1.43 -13.33 -8.76
CA VAL A 162 0.69 -13.34 -10.03
C VAL A 162 0.15 -14.74 -10.31
N ASP A 163 0.98 -15.77 -10.17
CA ASP A 163 0.58 -17.17 -10.45
C ASP A 163 -0.56 -17.61 -9.52
N LEU A 164 -0.45 -17.35 -8.21
CA LEU A 164 -1.49 -17.68 -7.25
C LEU A 164 -2.79 -16.92 -7.52
N PHE A 165 -2.68 -15.64 -7.84
CA PHE A 165 -3.85 -14.81 -8.12
C PHE A 165 -4.56 -15.25 -9.39
N LEU A 166 -3.82 -15.44 -10.48
CA LEU A 166 -4.38 -15.92 -11.75
C LEU A 166 -4.94 -17.33 -11.65
N GLY A 167 -4.28 -18.22 -10.90
CA GLY A 167 -4.81 -19.55 -10.64
C GLY A 167 -6.18 -19.55 -9.95
N ALA A 168 -6.51 -18.50 -9.20
CA ALA A 168 -7.81 -18.38 -8.54
C ALA A 168 -8.86 -17.62 -9.38
N TYR A 169 -8.44 -16.72 -10.27
CA TYR A 169 -9.34 -15.76 -10.92
C TYR A 169 -9.38 -15.83 -12.45
N LEU A 170 -8.55 -16.66 -13.10
CA LEU A 170 -8.72 -16.93 -14.54
C LEU A 170 -10.01 -17.71 -14.81
N PRO A 171 -10.67 -17.49 -15.94
CA PRO A 171 -11.75 -18.36 -16.40
C PRO A 171 -11.31 -19.83 -16.50
N PRO A 172 -12.18 -20.80 -16.20
CA PRO A 172 -11.83 -22.23 -16.11
C PRO A 172 -11.35 -22.87 -17.42
N ASP A 173 -11.51 -22.20 -18.57
CA ASP A 173 -11.15 -22.70 -19.90
C ASP A 173 -10.12 -21.81 -20.64
N SER A 174 -9.32 -21.05 -19.92
CA SER A 174 -8.34 -20.13 -20.50
C SER A 174 -6.91 -20.68 -20.55
#